data_11f73884cf7c269322abd302b93a8065
#
_entry.id   11f73884cf7c269322abd302b93a8065
#
_cell.length_a   1.000
_cell.length_b   1.000
_cell.length_c   1.000
_cell.angle_alpha   90.00
_cell.angle_beta   90.00
_cell.angle_gamma   90.00
#
_symmetry.space_group_name_H-M   'P 1'
#
loop_
_entity.id
_entity.type
_entity.pdbx_description
1 polymer ?
#
loop_
_entity_poly.entity_id
_entity_poly.type
_entity_poly.pdbx_seq_one_letter_code
_entity_poly.pdbx_strand_id
1 'polypeptide(L)'
;MVDLCAMEIPRVSRPYMPGYGILEATEGSGLLHWSWAAERLTAARNYWVATVWPDGHPHVMPVWGMWDDSMLWFTSGSQSRKVRNLITDPRCCVTTEDASNPVVIEGVARVSTEPSVLQRVIDLMNAKYRTDYGVDFLDPAKNATVGVWPKRVFSLRAGDFTGSPTRWVFEE
;
A
#
# COMPACT_ATOMS: atom_id res chain seq x y z
N MET A 1 -16.38 -5.22 16.68
CA MET A 1 -16.22 -6.36 15.76
C MET A 1 -16.15 -5.72 14.38
N VAL A 2 -14.94 -5.42 13.89
CA VAL A 2 -14.79 -4.94 12.51
C VAL A 2 -14.85 -6.18 11.65
N ASP A 3 -15.94 -6.31 10.94
CA ASP A 3 -16.15 -7.38 9.96
C ASP A 3 -14.97 -7.32 8.97
N LEU A 4 -14.21 -8.41 8.89
CA LEU A 4 -13.22 -8.65 7.84
C LEU A 4 -13.99 -8.94 6.55
N CYS A 5 -14.65 -7.91 6.03
CA CYS A 5 -15.33 -7.99 4.75
C CYS A 5 -14.27 -8.35 3.70
N ALA A 6 -14.48 -9.44 2.99
CA ALA A 6 -13.68 -9.79 1.82
C ALA A 6 -13.60 -8.54 0.93
N MET A 7 -12.40 -8.16 0.50
CA MET A 7 -12.24 -7.01 -0.39
C MET A 7 -13.23 -7.14 -1.55
N GLU A 8 -14.09 -6.16 -1.71
CA GLU A 8 -14.95 -6.08 -2.89
C GLU A 8 -14.10 -6.08 -4.15
N ILE A 9 -14.60 -6.71 -5.20
CA ILE A 9 -13.91 -6.74 -6.48
C ILE A 9 -13.77 -5.29 -6.96
N PRO A 10 -12.56 -4.74 -7.06
CA PRO A 10 -12.39 -3.35 -7.43
C PRO A 10 -12.86 -3.08 -8.85
N ARG A 11 -13.41 -1.91 -9.10
CA ARG A 11 -13.67 -1.45 -10.45
C ARG A 11 -12.34 -1.22 -11.17
N VAL A 12 -12.16 -1.89 -12.31
CA VAL A 12 -10.93 -1.84 -13.10
C VAL A 12 -11.13 -1.00 -14.37
N SER A 13 -10.13 -0.20 -14.71
CA SER A 13 -10.14 0.65 -15.91
C SER A 13 -8.74 1.07 -16.34
N ARG A 14 -8.60 1.60 -17.56
CA ARG A 14 -7.41 2.36 -17.94
C ARG A 14 -7.30 3.63 -17.11
N PRO A 15 -6.09 3.98 -16.64
CA PRO A 15 -5.85 5.30 -16.09
C PRO A 15 -5.86 6.36 -17.20
N TYR A 16 -6.23 7.59 -16.87
CA TYR A 16 -6.09 8.71 -17.80
C TYR A 16 -4.61 9.15 -17.84
N MET A 17 -3.95 8.89 -18.96
CA MET A 17 -2.53 9.19 -19.20
C MET A 17 -2.34 9.83 -20.59
N PRO A 18 -2.72 11.11 -20.74
CA PRO A 18 -2.66 11.78 -22.05
C PRO A 18 -1.22 11.93 -22.55
N GLY A 19 -1.00 11.77 -23.85
CA GLY A 19 0.30 11.91 -24.47
C GLY A 19 1.22 10.70 -24.40
N TYR A 20 0.82 9.62 -23.68
CA TYR A 20 1.62 8.39 -23.56
C TYR A 20 1.26 7.30 -24.55
N GLY A 21 0.29 7.52 -25.46
CA GLY A 21 -0.13 6.52 -26.44
C GLY A 21 -0.77 5.27 -25.84
N ILE A 22 -1.44 5.43 -24.69
CA ILE A 22 -2.08 4.30 -24.00
C ILE A 22 -3.19 3.71 -24.86
N LEU A 23 -3.13 2.42 -25.05
CA LEU A 23 -4.09 1.64 -25.85
C LEU A 23 -5.44 1.49 -25.14
N GLU A 24 -6.48 1.14 -25.87
CA GLU A 24 -7.78 0.82 -25.29
C GLU A 24 -7.70 -0.39 -24.33
N ALA A 25 -8.69 -0.51 -23.45
CA ALA A 25 -8.68 -1.52 -22.40
C ALA A 25 -8.60 -2.98 -22.89
N THR A 26 -9.01 -3.22 -24.12
CA THR A 26 -9.01 -4.53 -24.79
C THR A 26 -7.81 -4.75 -25.70
N GLU A 27 -6.92 -3.76 -25.83
CA GLU A 27 -5.75 -3.82 -26.70
C GLU A 27 -4.45 -4.03 -25.91
N GLY A 28 -3.39 -4.46 -26.58
CA GLY A 28 -2.11 -4.82 -25.96
C GLY A 28 -2.27 -6.03 -25.06
N SER A 29 -1.69 -5.99 -23.87
CA SER A 29 -1.90 -7.03 -22.84
C SER A 29 -3.27 -6.96 -22.18
N GLY A 30 -4.06 -5.94 -22.48
CA GLY A 30 -5.31 -5.67 -21.78
C GLY A 30 -5.09 -5.11 -20.37
N LEU A 31 -6.17 -5.05 -19.60
CA LEU A 31 -6.09 -4.67 -18.18
C LEU A 31 -5.44 -5.79 -17.37
N LEU A 32 -4.55 -5.42 -16.47
CA LEU A 32 -3.92 -6.36 -15.54
C LEU A 32 -4.98 -6.91 -14.58
N HIS A 33 -4.89 -8.20 -14.28
CA HIS A 33 -5.73 -8.82 -13.26
C HIS A 33 -5.26 -8.37 -11.86
N TRP A 34 -6.19 -8.26 -10.89
CA TRP A 34 -5.86 -7.83 -9.53
C TRP A 34 -4.79 -8.73 -8.87
N SER A 35 -4.84 -10.03 -9.11
CA SER A 35 -3.82 -10.97 -8.58
C SER A 35 -2.40 -10.58 -8.97
N TRP A 36 -2.20 -9.97 -10.15
CA TRP A 36 -0.90 -9.48 -10.58
C TRP A 36 -0.35 -8.38 -9.67
N ALA A 37 -1.21 -7.46 -9.22
CA ALA A 37 -0.83 -6.42 -8.26
C ALA A 37 -0.66 -6.98 -6.85
N ALA A 38 -1.57 -7.85 -6.40
CA ALA A 38 -1.52 -8.48 -5.08
C ALA A 38 -0.25 -9.32 -4.87
N GLU A 39 0.17 -10.08 -5.88
CA GLU A 39 1.43 -10.84 -5.86
C GLU A 39 2.64 -9.92 -5.63
N ARG A 40 2.68 -8.77 -6.30
CA ARG A 40 3.78 -7.80 -6.15
C ARG A 40 3.74 -7.09 -4.80
N LEU A 41 2.55 -6.75 -4.32
CA LEU A 41 2.38 -6.21 -2.98
C LEU A 41 2.85 -7.21 -1.91
N THR A 42 2.60 -8.50 -2.10
CA THR A 42 3.07 -9.54 -1.18
C THR A 42 4.59 -9.74 -1.27
N ALA A 43 5.13 -9.79 -2.49
CA ALA A 43 6.52 -10.12 -2.73
C ALA A 43 7.50 -8.96 -2.46
N ALA A 44 7.07 -7.70 -2.62
CA ALA A 44 7.93 -6.54 -2.42
C ALA A 44 8.51 -6.53 -1.00
N ARG A 45 9.82 -6.32 -0.89
CA ARG A 45 10.52 -6.31 0.39
C ARG A 45 10.41 -4.96 1.07
N ASN A 46 10.49 -3.88 0.30
CA ASN A 46 10.43 -2.51 0.78
C ASN A 46 9.34 -1.73 0.04
N TYR A 47 8.84 -0.71 0.70
CA TYR A 47 7.84 0.19 0.15
C TYR A 47 8.24 1.62 0.43
N TRP A 48 7.89 2.53 -0.47
CA TRP A 48 8.03 3.95 -0.26
C TRP A 48 6.69 4.52 0.18
N VAL A 49 6.67 5.19 1.33
CA VAL A 49 5.48 5.85 1.87
C VAL A 49 5.63 7.36 1.69
N ALA A 50 4.76 7.93 0.87
CA ALA A 50 4.64 9.37 0.67
C ALA A 50 3.52 9.92 1.56
N THR A 51 3.82 10.96 2.30
CA THR A 51 2.93 11.70 3.19
C THR A 51 3.12 13.19 2.98
N VAL A 52 2.26 14.03 3.55
CA VAL A 52 2.32 15.48 3.39
C VAL A 52 2.54 16.15 4.75
N TRP A 53 3.46 17.08 4.82
CA TRP A 53 3.65 17.94 5.98
C TRP A 53 2.46 18.88 6.19
N PRO A 54 2.23 19.44 7.40
CA PRO A 54 1.14 20.39 7.62
C PRO A 54 1.16 21.64 6.74
N ASP A 55 2.33 22.03 6.23
CA ASP A 55 2.51 23.15 5.30
C ASP A 55 2.39 22.76 3.82
N GLY A 56 2.09 21.49 3.55
CA GLY A 56 1.82 20.98 2.20
C GLY A 56 3.01 20.38 1.46
N HIS A 57 4.26 20.50 1.98
CA HIS A 57 5.37 19.89 1.24
C HIS A 57 5.41 18.37 1.39
N PRO A 58 5.85 17.64 0.34
CA PRO A 58 5.85 16.18 0.36
C PRO A 58 6.98 15.62 1.23
N HIS A 59 6.74 14.44 1.80
CA HIS A 59 7.70 13.66 2.56
C HIS A 59 7.62 12.20 2.14
N VAL A 60 8.74 11.60 1.78
CA VAL A 60 8.83 10.19 1.34
C VAL A 60 9.89 9.47 2.16
N MET A 61 9.56 8.27 2.65
CA MET A 61 10.49 7.39 3.36
C MET A 61 10.24 5.92 3.03
N PRO A 62 11.30 5.09 2.96
CA PRO A 62 11.14 3.66 2.82
C PRO A 62 10.69 3.04 4.15
N VAL A 63 9.92 1.95 4.04
CA VAL A 63 9.48 1.13 5.16
C VAL A 63 9.52 -0.35 4.81
N TRP A 64 9.62 -1.20 5.80
CA TRP A 64 9.15 -2.57 5.71
C TRP A 64 7.62 -2.56 5.70
N GLY A 65 7.02 -3.41 4.88
CA GLY A 65 5.56 -3.47 4.79
C GLY A 65 5.05 -4.88 4.54
N MET A 66 3.85 -5.15 4.99
CA MET A 66 3.16 -6.42 4.87
C MET A 66 1.80 -6.20 4.22
N TRP A 67 1.58 -6.85 3.08
CA TRP A 67 0.27 -6.92 2.46
C TRP A 67 -0.50 -8.11 3.03
N ASP A 68 -1.74 -7.90 3.45
CA ASP A 68 -2.57 -8.93 4.09
C ASP A 68 -3.86 -9.24 3.32
N ASP A 69 -3.81 -9.10 2.00
CA ASP A 69 -4.92 -9.26 1.05
C ASP A 69 -6.00 -8.17 1.11
N SER A 70 -5.99 -7.30 2.11
CA SER A 70 -6.95 -6.20 2.25
C SER A 70 -6.32 -4.82 2.39
N MET A 71 -5.17 -4.73 3.06
CA MET A 71 -4.47 -3.48 3.31
C MET A 71 -2.97 -3.69 3.45
N LEU A 72 -2.23 -2.60 3.34
CA LEU A 72 -0.80 -2.60 3.60
C LEU A 72 -0.53 -2.16 5.05
N TRP A 73 0.20 -3.00 5.78
CA TRP A 73 0.68 -2.69 7.13
C TRP A 73 2.14 -2.27 7.10
N PHE A 74 2.50 -1.28 7.91
CA PHE A 74 3.88 -0.95 8.25
C PHE A 74 3.98 -0.44 9.68
N THR A 75 5.20 -0.43 10.21
CA THR A 75 5.46 0.07 11.56
C THR A 75 6.51 1.18 11.52
N SER A 76 6.43 2.11 12.44
CA SER A 76 7.39 3.21 12.56
C SER A 76 7.37 3.79 13.96
N GLY A 77 8.46 4.43 14.38
CA GLY A 77 8.45 5.16 15.64
C GLY A 77 7.30 6.16 15.72
N SER A 78 6.57 6.19 16.83
CA SER A 78 5.36 7.02 17.02
C SER A 78 5.62 8.52 16.79
N GLN A 79 6.85 8.98 17.03
CA GLN A 79 7.28 10.38 16.83
C GLN A 79 7.90 10.64 15.46
N SER A 80 7.94 9.63 14.57
CA SER A 80 8.48 9.82 13.22
C SER A 80 7.64 10.81 12.40
N ARG A 81 8.30 11.52 11.47
CA ARG A 81 7.60 12.53 10.65
C ARG A 81 6.41 11.94 9.90
N LYS A 82 6.58 10.76 9.28
CA LYS A 82 5.50 10.12 8.52
C LYS A 82 4.28 9.80 9.40
N VAL A 83 4.48 9.33 10.64
CA VAL A 83 3.38 9.04 11.56
C VAL A 83 2.66 10.33 11.96
N ARG A 84 3.39 11.38 12.33
CA ARG A 84 2.81 12.68 12.67
C ARG A 84 2.02 13.29 11.48
N ASN A 85 2.54 13.15 10.27
CA ASN A 85 1.84 13.58 9.06
C ASN A 85 0.51 12.82 8.92
N LEU A 86 0.53 11.49 9.03
CA LEU A 86 -0.66 10.64 8.88
C LEU A 86 -1.73 10.83 9.97
N ILE A 87 -1.34 11.28 11.16
CA ILE A 87 -2.28 11.67 12.22
C ILE A 87 -3.03 12.97 11.82
N THR A 88 -2.34 13.89 11.14
CA THR A 88 -2.92 15.17 10.71
C THR A 88 -3.71 15.02 9.40
N ASP A 89 -3.15 14.32 8.43
CA ASP A 89 -3.80 14.00 7.16
C ASP A 89 -3.55 12.51 6.85
N PRO A 90 -4.56 11.65 6.96
CA PRO A 90 -4.39 10.21 6.79
C PRO A 90 -4.21 9.79 5.33
N ARG A 91 -4.36 10.69 4.36
CA ARG A 91 -4.13 10.39 2.95
C ARG A 91 -2.65 10.15 2.68
N CYS A 92 -2.34 9.10 1.97
CA CYS A 92 -0.97 8.75 1.63
C CYS A 92 -0.90 8.00 0.30
N CYS A 93 0.32 7.95 -0.22
CA CYS A 93 0.63 7.07 -1.34
C CYS A 93 1.71 6.07 -0.89
N VAL A 94 1.51 4.80 -1.20
CA VAL A 94 2.49 3.75 -0.94
C VAL A 94 2.81 3.04 -2.24
N THR A 95 4.10 2.87 -2.54
CA THR A 95 4.52 2.16 -3.75
C THR A 95 5.54 1.07 -3.42
N THR A 96 5.49 -0.01 -4.20
CA THR A 96 6.53 -1.03 -4.19
C THR A 96 7.87 -0.47 -4.68
N GLU A 97 8.96 -1.15 -4.36
CA GLU A 97 10.33 -0.72 -4.72
C GLU A 97 10.67 -0.96 -6.21
N ASP A 98 9.94 -1.84 -6.91
CA ASP A 98 10.18 -2.13 -8.33
C ASP A 98 9.53 -1.06 -9.22
N ALA A 99 10.34 -0.14 -9.73
CA ALA A 99 9.88 0.92 -10.63
C ALA A 99 9.55 0.42 -12.06
N SER A 100 9.95 -0.80 -12.43
CA SER A 100 9.65 -1.39 -13.73
C SER A 100 8.26 -2.03 -13.79
N ASN A 101 7.81 -2.51 -12.63
CA ASN A 101 6.48 -3.11 -12.47
C ASN A 101 5.84 -2.56 -11.17
N PRO A 102 5.62 -1.25 -11.11
CA PRO A 102 5.21 -0.61 -9.88
C PRO A 102 3.78 -1.00 -9.50
N VAL A 103 3.53 -1.09 -8.20
CA VAL A 103 2.16 -1.05 -7.66
C VAL A 103 2.09 0.17 -6.75
N VAL A 104 1.23 1.11 -7.10
CA VAL A 104 1.06 2.39 -6.39
C VAL A 104 -0.32 2.40 -5.75
N ILE A 105 -0.36 2.45 -4.42
CA ILE A 105 -1.58 2.57 -3.63
C ILE A 105 -1.78 4.03 -3.24
N GLU A 106 -2.86 4.64 -3.68
CA GLU A 106 -3.42 5.85 -3.07
C GLU A 106 -4.43 5.40 -2.02
N GLY A 107 -4.19 5.73 -0.76
CA GLY A 107 -4.97 5.17 0.33
C GLY A 107 -5.13 6.09 1.53
N VAL A 108 -5.83 5.57 2.52
CA VAL A 108 -6.08 6.23 3.81
C VAL A 108 -5.45 5.39 4.92
N ALA A 109 -4.58 6.01 5.69
CA ALA A 109 -3.87 5.37 6.79
C ALA A 109 -4.63 5.51 8.11
N ARG A 110 -4.53 4.48 8.96
CA ARG A 110 -4.99 4.52 10.35
C ARG A 110 -3.98 3.83 11.25
N VAL A 111 -3.75 4.40 12.42
CA VAL A 111 -2.95 3.75 13.46
C VAL A 111 -3.84 2.80 14.25
N SER A 112 -3.37 1.58 14.43
CA SER A 112 -4.04 0.58 15.26
C SER A 112 -3.26 0.34 16.55
N THR A 113 -4.00 0.19 17.65
CA THR A 113 -3.49 -0.23 18.97
C THR A 113 -4.19 -1.49 19.46
N GLU A 114 -5.06 -2.08 18.63
CA GLU A 114 -5.82 -3.29 18.99
C GLU A 114 -4.90 -4.50 19.13
N PRO A 115 -4.89 -5.20 20.29
CA PRO A 115 -3.96 -6.29 20.54
C PRO A 115 -4.00 -7.40 19.48
N SER A 116 -5.17 -7.76 18.98
CA SER A 116 -5.33 -8.77 17.93
C SER A 116 -4.71 -8.35 16.60
N VAL A 117 -4.79 -7.06 16.26
CA VAL A 117 -4.14 -6.49 15.08
C VAL A 117 -2.64 -6.46 15.24
N LEU A 118 -2.14 -6.03 16.41
CA LEU A 118 -0.69 -6.01 16.70
C LEU A 118 -0.11 -7.42 16.60
N GLN A 119 -0.77 -8.44 17.17
CA GLN A 119 -0.32 -9.82 17.06
C GLN A 119 -0.27 -10.29 15.61
N ARG A 120 -1.31 -10.03 14.83
CA ARG A 120 -1.35 -10.38 13.40
C ARG A 120 -0.21 -9.69 12.62
N VAL A 121 0.02 -8.41 12.86
CA VAL A 121 1.06 -7.64 12.15
C VAL A 121 2.45 -8.14 12.49
N ILE A 122 2.73 -8.49 13.76
CA ILE A 122 4.03 -9.05 14.14
C ILE A 122 4.26 -10.43 13.52
N ASP A 123 3.22 -11.26 13.44
CA ASP A 123 3.29 -12.59 12.81
C ASP A 123 3.59 -12.46 11.31
N LEU A 124 2.92 -11.54 10.61
CA LEU A 124 3.18 -11.24 9.20
C LEU A 124 4.61 -10.71 8.98
N MET A 125 5.08 -9.83 9.87
CA MET A 125 6.44 -9.28 9.81
C MET A 125 7.48 -10.38 9.98
N ASN A 126 7.35 -11.19 11.02
CA ASN A 126 8.27 -12.28 11.31
C ASN A 126 8.33 -13.28 10.14
N ALA A 127 7.18 -13.66 9.59
CA ALA A 127 7.11 -14.56 8.45
C ALA A 127 7.81 -13.98 7.21
N LYS A 128 7.54 -12.72 6.88
CA LYS A 128 8.07 -12.06 5.68
C LYS A 128 9.55 -11.75 5.76
N TYR A 129 9.99 -11.19 6.88
CA TYR A 129 11.36 -10.67 7.06
C TYR A 129 12.30 -11.66 7.77
N ARG A 130 11.77 -12.84 8.17
CA ARG A 130 12.50 -13.89 8.89
C ARG A 130 13.10 -13.36 10.19
N THR A 131 12.28 -12.63 10.93
CA THR A 131 12.60 -12.10 12.26
C THR A 131 11.87 -12.91 13.34
N ASP A 132 12.22 -12.70 14.60
CA ASP A 132 11.59 -13.34 15.76
C ASP A 132 11.29 -12.26 16.82
N TYR A 133 10.55 -11.22 16.41
CA TYR A 133 10.14 -10.16 17.32
C TYR A 133 8.89 -10.57 18.10
N GLY A 134 8.89 -10.29 19.42
CA GLY A 134 7.68 -10.35 20.23
C GLY A 134 6.74 -9.18 19.92
N VAL A 135 5.48 -9.28 20.34
CA VAL A 135 4.48 -8.23 20.15
C VAL A 135 4.84 -6.91 20.85
N ASP A 136 5.69 -6.96 21.89
CA ASP A 136 6.27 -5.81 22.58
C ASP A 136 7.12 -4.90 21.66
N PHE A 137 7.63 -5.43 20.54
CA PHE A 137 8.24 -4.62 19.49
C PHE A 137 7.25 -3.58 18.92
N LEU A 138 5.95 -3.88 18.95
CA LEU A 138 4.87 -3.00 18.49
C LEU A 138 4.24 -2.17 19.63
N ASP A 139 4.92 -2.02 20.78
CA ASP A 139 4.46 -1.21 21.92
C ASP A 139 3.95 0.16 21.43
N PRO A 140 2.64 0.47 21.57
CA PRO A 140 2.05 1.73 21.08
C PRO A 140 2.66 2.99 21.71
N ALA A 141 3.29 2.87 22.87
CA ALA A 141 4.01 4.00 23.49
C ALA A 141 5.25 4.43 22.69
N LYS A 142 5.82 3.53 21.92
CA LYS A 142 7.08 3.74 21.16
C LYS A 142 6.87 3.72 19.65
N ASN A 143 6.01 2.83 19.18
CA ASN A 143 5.81 2.54 17.77
C ASN A 143 4.34 2.71 17.38
N ALA A 144 4.12 3.18 16.17
CA ALA A 144 2.82 3.19 15.51
C ALA A 144 2.73 2.02 14.53
N THR A 145 1.71 1.21 14.66
CA THR A 145 1.32 0.20 13.68
C THR A 145 0.27 0.81 12.77
N VAL A 146 0.61 0.99 11.50
CA VAL A 146 -0.18 1.72 10.52
C VAL A 146 -0.72 0.78 9.46
N GLY A 147 -2.05 0.74 9.31
CA GLY A 147 -2.72 0.09 8.18
C GLY A 147 -3.12 1.12 7.13
N VAL A 148 -2.86 0.84 5.87
CA VAL A 148 -3.23 1.68 4.73
C VAL A 148 -4.29 0.96 3.90
N TRP A 149 -5.50 1.49 3.89
CA TRP A 149 -6.61 1.02 3.07
C TRP A 149 -6.50 1.58 1.66
N PRO A 150 -6.41 0.75 0.63
CA PRO A 150 -6.41 1.22 -0.75
C PRO A 150 -7.75 1.89 -1.09
N LYS A 151 -7.68 3.05 -1.73
CA LYS A 151 -8.82 3.70 -2.39
C LYS A 151 -8.68 3.59 -3.91
N ARG A 152 -7.46 3.75 -4.39
CA ARG A 152 -7.08 3.53 -5.78
C ARG A 152 -5.74 2.82 -5.82
N VAL A 153 -5.60 1.93 -6.78
CA VAL A 153 -4.31 1.31 -7.06
C VAL A 153 -4.01 1.47 -8.54
N PHE A 154 -2.79 1.86 -8.84
CA PHE A 154 -2.26 1.96 -10.19
C PHE A 154 -1.13 0.97 -10.38
N SER A 155 -1.05 0.41 -11.59
CA SER A 155 0.09 -0.41 -11.98
C SER A 155 0.27 -0.43 -13.49
N LEU A 156 1.48 -0.81 -13.92
CA LEU A 156 1.84 -1.10 -15.30
C LEU A 156 2.99 -2.12 -15.35
N ARG A 157 3.25 -2.64 -16.55
CA ARG A 157 4.47 -3.41 -16.85
C ARG A 157 5.35 -2.61 -17.80
N ALA A 158 6.63 -2.40 -17.46
CA ALA A 158 7.56 -1.70 -18.35
C ALA A 158 7.69 -2.36 -19.74
N GLY A 159 7.60 -3.70 -19.79
CA GLY A 159 7.66 -4.45 -21.06
C GLY A 159 6.43 -4.28 -21.97
N ASP A 160 5.33 -3.70 -21.45
CA ASP A 160 4.14 -3.33 -22.24
C ASP A 160 3.57 -2.01 -21.69
N PHE A 161 4.34 -0.96 -21.81
CA PHE A 161 4.05 0.35 -21.21
C PHE A 161 2.72 0.94 -21.71
N THR A 162 2.36 0.75 -22.97
CA THR A 162 1.14 1.31 -23.55
C THR A 162 -0.08 0.40 -23.37
N GLY A 163 0.12 -0.91 -23.31
CA GLY A 163 -0.97 -1.91 -23.28
C GLY A 163 -1.30 -2.45 -21.90
N SER A 164 -0.49 -2.19 -20.88
CA SER A 164 -0.71 -2.73 -19.53
C SER A 164 -1.21 -1.76 -18.46
N PRO A 165 -1.14 -0.42 -18.59
CA PRO A 165 -1.55 0.46 -17.51
C PRO A 165 -2.97 0.16 -17.02
N THR A 166 -3.10 -0.05 -15.71
CA THR A 166 -4.35 -0.46 -15.08
C THR A 166 -4.57 0.32 -13.79
N ARG A 167 -5.81 0.74 -13.58
CA ARG A 167 -6.27 1.36 -12.35
C ARG A 167 -7.41 0.55 -11.76
N TRP A 168 -7.29 0.23 -10.49
CA TRP A 168 -8.35 -0.34 -9.65
C TRP A 168 -8.86 0.72 -8.69
N VAL A 169 -10.17 0.78 -8.52
CA VAL A 169 -10.85 1.69 -7.57
C VAL A 169 -11.67 0.81 -6.63
N PHE A 170 -11.42 0.98 -5.34
CA PHE A 170 -12.13 0.30 -4.26
C PHE A 170 -13.23 1.24 -3.76
N GLU A 171 -14.46 0.76 -3.69
CA GLU A 171 -15.59 1.50 -3.15
C GLU A 171 -15.54 1.49 -1.61
N GLU A 172 -16.26 2.42 -0.97
CA GLU A 172 -16.28 2.55 0.49
C GLU A 172 -17.23 1.55 1.13
#